data_314f5535adc4f7c703fb513f3faf9738
#
_entry.id   314f5535adc4f7c703fb513f3faf9738
#
_cell.length_a   1.000
_cell.length_b   1.000
_cell.length_c   1.000
_cell.angle_alpha   90.00
_cell.angle_beta   90.00
_cell.angle_gamma   90.00
#
_symmetry.space_group_name_H-M   'P 1'
#
loop_
_entity.id
_entity.type
_entity.pdbx_description
1 polymer ?
#
loop_
_entity_poly.entity_id
_entity_poly.type
_entity_poly.pdbx_seq_one_letter_code
_entity_poly.pdbx_strand_id
1 'polypeptide(L)'
;MELYFSDYFGIDPAIVRKYGAFDISVASDLPLFIDPFLLFNSEKPEYQHLHEDILKYLLFLKDKATGRLDQGLIDNWYRFKEVKQNRLGFTLFGNDGHALGKKFAIVLHQSLGDIFANFGEEQVTSSSHLEKLCLIKPGVGRDSISDFTTNLIKGFLLDYTENFARKHLRAEHCRELSVRRAVFNYETESWTTRKYYLPDIGNDFVLLTPSDMLTCDDTWISHADMIHQFDFLPEAMPNDQLRAQINNYFMKQLRKSPTAKERAEAAQKTILEYPELIDYYIKKKEDEGGRAESISAEKVEDTRKVMVDQLKAVLRDLEEKTDFYQNPWRSYEEALGRVKLFKHYVENQDGYRLINRAGHPFSRETEVQLFFGLIWCRTEFDVNREPNTVMAGVLLISR
;
A
#
# COMPACT_ATOMS: atom_id res chain seq x y z
N MET A 1 17.70 15.62 12.79
CA MET A 1 17.15 14.25 13.04
C MET A 1 17.05 13.49 11.74
N GLU A 2 17.55 12.25 11.66
CA GLU A 2 17.62 11.45 10.44
C GLU A 2 16.39 10.54 10.31
N LEU A 3 15.25 11.11 9.96
CA LEU A 3 13.97 10.41 9.91
C LEU A 3 13.56 9.99 8.51
N TYR A 4 13.97 10.75 7.52
CA TYR A 4 13.65 10.50 6.13
C TYR A 4 14.88 10.14 5.33
N PHE A 5 14.67 9.56 4.17
CA PHE A 5 15.75 9.16 3.27
C PHE A 5 16.70 10.34 2.98
N SER A 6 16.14 11.51 2.66
CA SER A 6 16.96 12.69 2.39
C SER A 6 17.83 13.10 3.59
N ASP A 7 17.28 13.04 4.81
CA ASP A 7 18.00 13.41 6.04
C ASP A 7 19.10 12.39 6.37
N TYR A 8 18.78 11.10 6.24
CA TYR A 8 19.71 10.00 6.55
C TYR A 8 20.93 10.01 5.63
N PHE A 9 20.72 10.26 4.35
CA PHE A 9 21.79 10.29 3.36
C PHE A 9 22.42 11.69 3.15
N GLY A 10 21.95 12.71 3.90
CA GLY A 10 22.48 14.07 3.87
C GLY A 10 22.33 14.75 2.51
N ILE A 11 21.23 14.53 1.81
CA ILE A 11 20.92 15.12 0.50
C ILE A 11 19.74 16.10 0.60
N ASP A 12 19.68 17.06 -0.31
CA ASP A 12 18.55 17.97 -0.40
C ASP A 12 17.26 17.22 -0.80
N PRO A 13 16.17 17.30 -0.03
CA PRO A 13 14.87 16.70 -0.39
C PRO A 13 14.38 17.09 -1.79
N ALA A 14 14.78 18.27 -2.28
CA ALA A 14 14.46 18.73 -3.64
C ALA A 14 15.07 17.81 -4.72
N ILE A 15 16.20 17.15 -4.45
CA ILE A 15 16.82 16.19 -5.37
C ILE A 15 15.96 14.94 -5.49
N VAL A 16 15.46 14.40 -4.35
CA VAL A 16 14.56 13.24 -4.32
C VAL A 16 13.28 13.55 -5.09
N ARG A 17 12.68 14.71 -4.82
CA ARG A 17 11.48 15.18 -5.50
C ARG A 17 11.69 15.38 -7.00
N LYS A 18 12.80 16.01 -7.41
CA LYS A 18 13.12 16.24 -8.82
C LYS A 18 13.36 14.94 -9.58
N TYR A 19 13.86 13.91 -8.90
CA TYR A 19 13.99 12.56 -9.45
C TYR A 19 12.64 11.86 -9.65
N GLY A 20 11.59 12.36 -9.00
CA GLY A 20 10.24 11.81 -9.01
C GLY A 20 9.98 10.80 -7.89
N ALA A 21 10.92 10.58 -6.98
CA ALA A 21 10.77 9.65 -5.87
C ALA A 21 10.05 10.29 -4.67
N PHE A 22 9.39 9.47 -3.87
CA PHE A 22 8.88 9.87 -2.58
C PHE A 22 10.00 9.84 -1.53
N ASP A 23 10.09 10.87 -0.69
CA ASP A 23 11.07 10.93 0.42
C ASP A 23 10.55 10.10 1.59
N ILE A 24 10.81 8.80 1.55
CA ILE A 24 10.27 7.82 2.50
C ILE A 24 10.89 7.98 3.89
N SER A 25 10.16 7.55 4.93
CA SER A 25 10.70 7.47 6.27
C SER A 25 11.59 6.23 6.43
N VAL A 26 12.78 6.41 7.02
CA VAL A 26 13.67 5.28 7.36
C VAL A 26 13.34 4.68 8.74
N ALA A 27 12.48 5.33 9.50
CA ALA A 27 12.09 4.94 10.86
C ALA A 27 10.77 4.16 10.93
N SER A 28 9.83 4.44 10.02
CA SER A 28 8.49 3.82 9.99
C SER A 28 7.95 3.74 8.58
N ASP A 29 6.96 2.91 8.36
CA ASP A 29 6.25 2.88 7.09
C ASP A 29 5.32 4.11 6.97
N LEU A 30 5.09 4.54 5.74
CA LEU A 30 4.16 5.62 5.43
C LEU A 30 2.85 5.04 4.88
N PRO A 31 1.69 5.67 5.15
CA PRO A 31 0.37 5.18 4.73
C PRO A 31 0.13 5.40 3.23
N LEU A 32 1.06 4.93 2.43
CA LEU A 32 1.04 4.99 0.97
C LEU A 32 1.11 3.59 0.40
N PHE A 33 0.55 3.41 -0.80
CA PHE A 33 0.41 2.14 -1.48
C PHE A 33 0.73 2.31 -2.96
N ILE A 34 1.38 1.31 -3.57
CA ILE A 34 1.51 1.25 -5.02
C ILE A 34 0.16 0.81 -5.59
N ASP A 35 -0.41 1.62 -6.47
CA ASP A 35 -1.65 1.32 -7.18
C ASP A 35 -1.35 0.86 -8.61
N PRO A 36 -1.59 -0.43 -8.95
CA PRO A 36 -1.32 -0.93 -10.29
C PRO A 36 -2.17 -0.27 -11.38
N PHE A 37 -3.32 0.32 -11.04
CA PHE A 37 -4.11 1.10 -11.98
C PHE A 37 -3.36 2.33 -12.50
N LEU A 38 -2.53 2.97 -11.67
CA LEU A 38 -1.71 4.12 -12.09
C LEU A 38 -0.63 3.71 -13.10
N LEU A 39 -0.18 2.45 -13.08
CA LEU A 39 0.72 1.92 -14.12
C LEU A 39 -0.03 1.74 -15.45
N PHE A 40 -1.23 1.16 -15.40
CA PHE A 40 -2.09 0.96 -16.57
C PHE A 40 -2.46 2.29 -17.24
N ASN A 41 -2.90 3.28 -16.44
CA ASN A 41 -3.42 4.55 -16.95
C ASN A 41 -2.33 5.54 -17.38
N SER A 42 -1.07 5.30 -17.02
CA SER A 42 0.04 6.20 -17.30
C SER A 42 0.38 6.25 -18.80
N GLU A 43 0.71 7.45 -19.30
CA GLU A 43 1.27 7.64 -20.64
C GLU A 43 2.76 7.22 -20.76
N LYS A 44 3.42 6.88 -19.66
CA LYS A 44 4.83 6.47 -19.64
C LYS A 44 4.99 5.04 -20.16
N PRO A 45 5.76 4.82 -21.25
CA PRO A 45 5.92 3.48 -21.81
C PRO A 45 6.48 2.46 -20.82
N GLU A 46 7.37 2.89 -19.93
CA GLU A 46 7.93 2.03 -18.89
C GLU A 46 6.87 1.54 -17.88
N TYR A 47 5.84 2.35 -17.57
CA TYR A 47 4.77 1.95 -16.67
C TYR A 47 3.79 1.01 -17.35
N GLN A 48 3.49 1.26 -18.62
CA GLN A 48 2.69 0.35 -19.43
C GLN A 48 3.36 -1.04 -19.53
N HIS A 49 4.67 -1.09 -19.73
CA HIS A 49 5.42 -2.33 -19.68
C HIS A 49 5.38 -3.03 -18.31
N LEU A 50 5.43 -2.28 -17.22
CA LEU A 50 5.27 -2.86 -15.89
C LEU A 50 3.87 -3.47 -15.69
N HIS A 51 2.84 -2.81 -16.19
CA HIS A 51 1.49 -3.36 -16.19
C HIS A 51 1.40 -4.66 -17.01
N GLU A 52 1.96 -4.68 -18.21
CA GLU A 52 2.04 -5.88 -19.06
C GLU A 52 2.80 -7.03 -18.36
N ASP A 53 3.91 -6.73 -17.68
CA ASP A 53 4.68 -7.71 -16.91
C ASP A 53 3.87 -8.29 -15.74
N ILE A 54 3.07 -7.45 -15.04
CA ILE A 54 2.14 -7.89 -14.01
C ILE A 54 1.13 -8.88 -14.61
N LEU A 55 0.49 -8.53 -15.72
CA LEU A 55 -0.48 -9.39 -16.40
C LEU A 55 0.15 -10.69 -16.88
N LYS A 56 1.33 -10.63 -17.46
CA LYS A 56 2.08 -11.81 -17.90
C LYS A 56 2.32 -12.78 -16.76
N TYR A 57 2.65 -12.26 -15.57
CA TYR A 57 2.85 -13.11 -14.40
C TYR A 57 1.54 -13.72 -13.90
N LEU A 58 0.44 -12.97 -13.90
CA LEU A 58 -0.88 -13.48 -13.52
C LEU A 58 -1.39 -14.54 -14.48
N LEU A 59 -1.16 -14.37 -15.79
CA LEU A 59 -1.47 -15.39 -16.80
C LEU A 59 -0.63 -16.66 -16.61
N PHE A 60 0.66 -16.51 -16.26
CA PHE A 60 1.48 -17.63 -15.87
C PHE A 60 0.91 -18.37 -14.65
N LEU A 61 0.51 -17.62 -13.61
CA LEU A 61 -0.13 -18.23 -12.43
C LEU A 61 -1.45 -18.93 -12.74
N LYS A 62 -2.28 -18.33 -13.63
CA LYS A 62 -3.54 -18.93 -14.11
C LYS A 62 -3.28 -20.25 -14.82
N ASP A 63 -2.29 -20.29 -15.70
CA ASP A 63 -1.90 -21.49 -16.46
C ASP A 63 -1.46 -22.62 -15.51
N LYS A 64 -0.72 -22.27 -14.45
CA LYS A 64 -0.27 -23.23 -13.41
C LYS A 64 -1.37 -23.61 -12.43
N ALA A 65 -2.49 -22.89 -12.38
CA ALA A 65 -3.61 -23.19 -11.47
C ALA A 65 -4.44 -24.41 -11.89
N THR A 66 -4.25 -24.94 -13.08
CA THR A 66 -5.04 -26.05 -13.65
C THR A 66 -4.79 -27.41 -13.04
N GLY A 67 -3.89 -27.54 -12.07
CA GLY A 67 -3.50 -28.80 -11.47
C GLY A 67 -3.22 -28.76 -9.97
N ARG A 68 -3.00 -29.93 -9.39
CA ARG A 68 -2.56 -30.03 -7.99
C ARG A 68 -1.06 -29.77 -7.94
N LEU A 69 -0.67 -28.60 -7.46
CA LEU A 69 0.72 -28.23 -7.24
C LEU A 69 1.23 -28.77 -5.90
N ASP A 70 2.52 -29.13 -5.85
CA ASP A 70 3.17 -29.36 -4.57
C ASP A 70 3.36 -28.04 -3.79
N GLN A 71 3.58 -28.15 -2.49
CA GLN A 71 3.69 -26.99 -1.63
C GLN A 71 4.89 -26.10 -1.97
N GLY A 72 5.99 -26.69 -2.47
CA GLY A 72 7.19 -25.95 -2.86
C GLY A 72 6.93 -25.01 -4.04
N LEU A 73 6.16 -25.48 -5.04
CA LEU A 73 5.76 -24.66 -6.18
C LEU A 73 4.77 -23.56 -5.77
N ILE A 74 3.80 -23.89 -4.90
CA ILE A 74 2.90 -22.87 -4.35
C ILE A 74 3.69 -21.79 -3.60
N ASP A 75 4.64 -22.17 -2.77
CA ASP A 75 5.47 -21.23 -2.02
C ASP A 75 6.41 -20.42 -2.94
N ASN A 76 6.82 -20.97 -4.06
CA ASN A 76 7.68 -20.29 -5.02
C ASN A 76 6.91 -19.32 -5.92
N TRP A 77 5.75 -19.69 -6.43
CA TRP A 77 5.02 -18.94 -7.44
C TRP A 77 3.92 -18.04 -6.85
N TYR A 78 3.17 -18.50 -5.85
CA TYR A 78 1.97 -17.81 -5.35
C TYR A 78 2.19 -17.09 -4.02
N ARG A 79 3.32 -17.32 -3.33
CA ARG A 79 3.61 -16.67 -2.06
C ARG A 79 4.53 -15.49 -2.26
N PHE A 80 4.06 -14.31 -1.88
CA PHE A 80 4.81 -13.06 -1.93
C PHE A 80 5.13 -12.62 -0.51
N LYS A 81 6.41 -12.29 -0.28
CA LYS A 81 6.85 -11.69 0.98
C LYS A 81 6.69 -10.19 0.86
N GLU A 82 6.36 -9.55 1.96
CA GLU A 82 6.42 -8.10 2.07
C GLU A 82 7.80 -7.57 1.65
N VAL A 83 7.82 -6.51 0.86
CA VAL A 83 9.03 -5.80 0.44
C VAL A 83 9.22 -4.60 1.37
N LYS A 84 9.75 -4.87 2.56
CA LYS A 84 9.91 -3.90 3.65
C LYS A 84 10.78 -2.68 3.29
N GLN A 85 11.61 -2.82 2.27
CA GLN A 85 12.61 -1.83 1.89
C GLN A 85 12.01 -0.57 1.27
N ASN A 86 10.78 -0.62 0.75
CA ASN A 86 10.09 0.55 0.20
C ASN A 86 9.43 1.43 1.28
N ARG A 87 9.33 0.94 2.53
CA ARG A 87 8.77 1.67 3.68
C ARG A 87 7.36 2.21 3.46
N LEU A 88 6.54 1.46 2.75
CA LEU A 88 5.15 1.77 2.46
C LEU A 88 4.23 0.79 3.18
N GLY A 89 3.06 1.25 3.61
CA GLY A 89 2.07 0.43 4.31
C GLY A 89 1.63 1.01 5.67
N PHE A 90 1.15 0.15 6.56
CA PHE A 90 0.64 0.56 7.87
C PHE A 90 1.46 0.10 9.07
N THR A 91 2.64 -0.46 8.87
CA THR A 91 3.43 -0.97 9.99
C THR A 91 4.24 0.15 10.64
N LEU A 92 3.94 0.48 11.88
CA LEU A 92 4.60 1.56 12.62
C LEU A 92 5.97 1.19 13.18
N PHE A 93 6.08 -0.02 13.72
CA PHE A 93 7.32 -0.53 14.30
C PHE A 93 7.30 -2.06 14.24
N GLY A 94 8.41 -2.65 13.78
CA GLY A 94 8.53 -4.11 13.70
C GLY A 94 7.78 -4.70 12.51
N ASN A 95 8.52 -5.23 11.60
CA ASN A 95 8.06 -5.71 10.29
C ASN A 95 7.51 -7.13 10.31
N ASP A 96 6.65 -7.48 11.23
CA ASP A 96 5.90 -8.73 11.19
C ASP A 96 4.53 -8.54 10.54
N GLY A 97 4.50 -7.74 9.46
CA GLY A 97 3.35 -7.60 8.60
C GLY A 97 2.86 -8.98 8.14
N HIS A 98 1.56 -9.13 8.02
CA HIS A 98 0.96 -10.34 7.47
C HIS A 98 1.23 -10.37 5.96
N ALA A 99 2.46 -10.69 5.57
CA ALA A 99 2.82 -10.95 4.18
C ALA A 99 1.73 -11.80 3.51
N LEU A 100 1.57 -11.67 2.21
CA LEU A 100 0.70 -12.52 1.38
C LEU A 100 1.07 -13.98 1.62
N GLY A 101 0.60 -14.49 2.76
CA GLY A 101 1.05 -15.71 3.39
C GLY A 101 0.50 -16.96 2.71
N LYS A 102 0.78 -18.11 3.29
CA LYS A 102 0.36 -19.42 2.76
C LYS A 102 -1.14 -19.50 2.46
N LYS A 103 -2.00 -18.89 3.31
CA LYS A 103 -3.45 -18.85 3.07
C LYS A 103 -3.80 -18.08 1.81
N PHE A 104 -3.18 -16.93 1.59
CA PHE A 104 -3.38 -16.13 0.38
C PHE A 104 -2.91 -16.89 -0.86
N ALA A 105 -1.74 -17.51 -0.82
CA ALA A 105 -1.20 -18.29 -1.93
C ALA A 105 -2.13 -19.43 -2.37
N ILE A 106 -2.68 -20.19 -1.40
CA ILE A 106 -3.65 -21.26 -1.68
C ILE A 106 -4.92 -20.70 -2.31
N VAL A 107 -5.40 -19.59 -1.75
CA VAL A 107 -6.59 -18.90 -2.23
C VAL A 107 -6.41 -18.35 -3.63
N LEU A 108 -5.28 -17.71 -3.91
CA LEU A 108 -4.96 -17.20 -5.23
C LEU A 108 -4.90 -18.33 -6.27
N HIS A 109 -4.21 -19.42 -5.93
CA HIS A 109 -4.14 -20.61 -6.78
C HIS A 109 -5.54 -21.15 -7.13
N GLN A 110 -6.42 -21.32 -6.13
CA GLN A 110 -7.78 -21.82 -6.34
C GLN A 110 -8.64 -20.83 -7.14
N SER A 111 -8.54 -19.53 -6.83
CA SER A 111 -9.37 -18.50 -7.47
C SER A 111 -9.00 -18.27 -8.93
N LEU A 112 -7.73 -18.36 -9.29
CA LEU A 112 -7.29 -18.21 -10.68
C LEU A 112 -7.81 -19.33 -11.59
N GLY A 113 -8.00 -20.54 -11.06
CA GLY A 113 -8.58 -21.65 -11.83
C GLY A 113 -10.08 -21.53 -12.06
N ASP A 114 -10.81 -21.08 -11.05
CA ASP A 114 -12.28 -21.17 -11.03
C ASP A 114 -12.99 -19.85 -11.39
N ILE A 115 -12.51 -18.73 -10.84
CA ILE A 115 -13.24 -17.46 -10.87
C ILE A 115 -12.75 -16.55 -12.01
N PHE A 116 -11.49 -16.68 -12.39
CA PHE A 116 -10.86 -15.86 -13.42
C PHE A 116 -10.69 -16.59 -14.76
N ALA A 117 -11.66 -17.43 -15.11
CA ALA A 117 -11.61 -18.20 -16.35
C ALA A 117 -11.39 -17.32 -17.60
N ASN A 118 -11.93 -16.10 -17.62
CA ASN A 118 -11.78 -15.12 -18.70
C ASN A 118 -10.64 -14.11 -18.48
N PHE A 119 -9.82 -14.26 -17.42
CA PHE A 119 -8.70 -13.33 -17.18
C PHE A 119 -7.70 -13.39 -18.35
N GLY A 120 -7.38 -12.24 -18.93
CA GLY A 120 -6.60 -12.11 -20.15
C GLY A 120 -7.42 -12.13 -21.45
N GLU A 121 -8.72 -12.39 -21.37
CA GLU A 121 -9.64 -12.50 -22.51
C GLU A 121 -10.91 -11.65 -22.31
N GLU A 122 -10.85 -10.65 -21.43
CA GLU A 122 -11.95 -9.75 -21.14
C GLU A 122 -12.39 -9.01 -22.42
N GLN A 123 -13.71 -8.91 -22.60
CA GLN A 123 -14.30 -8.25 -23.79
C GLN A 123 -14.86 -6.86 -23.47
N VAL A 124 -15.06 -6.55 -22.19
CA VAL A 124 -15.69 -5.32 -21.72
C VAL A 124 -14.64 -4.27 -21.35
N THR A 125 -13.59 -4.68 -20.66
CA THR A 125 -12.47 -3.83 -20.20
C THR A 125 -11.41 -3.69 -21.30
N SER A 126 -10.63 -2.62 -21.23
CA SER A 126 -9.52 -2.36 -22.16
C SER A 126 -8.31 -3.25 -21.85
N SER A 127 -8.19 -3.71 -20.60
CA SER A 127 -7.14 -4.62 -20.13
C SER A 127 -7.66 -5.51 -19.00
N SER A 128 -6.89 -6.53 -18.64
CA SER A 128 -7.05 -7.22 -17.37
C SER A 128 -6.41 -6.40 -16.25
N HIS A 129 -6.92 -6.56 -15.05
CA HIS A 129 -6.44 -5.81 -13.88
C HIS A 129 -6.13 -6.73 -12.70
N LEU A 130 -4.96 -6.51 -12.06
CA LEU A 130 -4.57 -7.23 -10.84
C LEU A 130 -5.62 -7.08 -9.73
N GLU A 131 -6.21 -5.89 -9.61
CA GLU A 131 -7.20 -5.53 -8.61
C GLU A 131 -8.48 -6.37 -8.70
N LYS A 132 -8.76 -6.97 -9.86
CA LYS A 132 -9.87 -7.93 -10.03
C LYS A 132 -9.82 -9.03 -8.97
N LEU A 133 -8.61 -9.44 -8.54
CA LEU A 133 -8.41 -10.42 -7.47
C LEU A 133 -9.01 -9.99 -6.13
N CYS A 134 -9.00 -8.69 -5.80
CA CYS A 134 -9.53 -8.18 -4.54
C CYS A 134 -11.04 -7.94 -4.58
N LEU A 135 -11.64 -7.81 -5.76
CA LEU A 135 -13.07 -7.53 -5.90
C LEU A 135 -13.94 -8.75 -5.55
N ILE A 136 -13.43 -9.94 -5.76
CA ILE A 136 -14.19 -11.19 -5.54
C ILE A 136 -14.01 -11.71 -4.11
N LYS A 137 -12.87 -11.44 -3.48
CA LYS A 137 -12.51 -12.09 -2.21
C LYS A 137 -12.39 -11.11 -1.05
N PRO A 138 -13.21 -11.29 0.00
CA PRO A 138 -13.03 -10.54 1.23
C PRO A 138 -11.64 -10.78 1.84
N GLY A 139 -10.98 -9.72 2.30
CA GLY A 139 -9.67 -9.79 2.95
C GLY A 139 -8.46 -9.60 2.04
N VAL A 140 -8.65 -9.41 0.73
CA VAL A 140 -7.61 -8.90 -0.16
C VAL A 140 -7.86 -7.40 -0.32
N GLY A 141 -7.17 -6.60 0.46
CA GLY A 141 -7.27 -5.13 0.44
C GLY A 141 -6.11 -4.48 -0.31
N ARG A 142 -6.09 -3.15 -0.28
CA ARG A 142 -5.05 -2.30 -0.90
C ARG A 142 -3.63 -2.70 -0.52
N ASP A 143 -3.40 -3.05 0.73
CA ASP A 143 -2.09 -3.48 1.25
C ASP A 143 -1.59 -4.74 0.51
N SER A 144 -2.47 -5.74 0.39
CA SER A 144 -2.17 -6.96 -0.36
C SER A 144 -1.91 -6.70 -1.85
N ILE A 145 -2.66 -5.80 -2.47
CA ILE A 145 -2.48 -5.40 -3.88
C ILE A 145 -1.16 -4.65 -4.05
N SER A 146 -0.86 -3.71 -3.16
CA SER A 146 0.40 -2.97 -3.16
C SER A 146 1.61 -3.91 -2.98
N ASP A 147 1.55 -4.83 -2.01
CA ASP A 147 2.61 -5.81 -1.78
C ASP A 147 2.83 -6.73 -2.99
N PHE A 148 1.73 -7.18 -3.59
CA PHE A 148 1.81 -8.02 -4.78
C PHE A 148 2.44 -7.25 -5.94
N THR A 149 1.95 -6.04 -6.22
CA THR A 149 2.50 -5.15 -7.24
C THR A 149 3.98 -4.90 -7.01
N THR A 150 4.36 -4.50 -5.77
CA THR A 150 5.76 -4.25 -5.40
C THR A 150 6.66 -5.44 -5.69
N ASN A 151 6.23 -6.65 -5.38
CA ASN A 151 7.01 -7.86 -5.68
C ASN A 151 7.19 -8.07 -7.18
N LEU A 152 6.17 -7.82 -7.99
CA LEU A 152 6.23 -8.03 -9.45
C LEU A 152 7.07 -6.97 -10.15
N ILE A 153 7.02 -5.71 -9.71
CA ILE A 153 7.82 -4.62 -10.29
C ILE A 153 9.14 -4.39 -9.53
N LYS A 154 9.53 -5.30 -8.63
CA LYS A 154 10.73 -5.15 -7.79
C LYS A 154 12.00 -4.91 -8.59
N GLY A 155 12.16 -5.57 -9.73
CA GLY A 155 13.29 -5.35 -10.63
C GLY A 155 13.41 -3.89 -11.07
N PHE A 156 12.29 -3.29 -11.49
CA PHE A 156 12.23 -1.88 -11.85
C PHE A 156 12.57 -0.95 -10.67
N LEU A 157 12.01 -1.20 -9.49
CA LEU A 157 12.30 -0.39 -8.29
C LEU A 157 13.77 -0.47 -7.87
N LEU A 158 14.41 -1.64 -8.05
CA LEU A 158 15.83 -1.84 -7.80
C LEU A 158 16.68 -1.05 -8.79
N ASP A 159 16.39 -1.13 -10.09
CA ASP A 159 17.08 -0.36 -11.13
C ASP A 159 16.87 1.15 -10.93
N TYR A 160 15.66 1.57 -10.61
CA TYR A 160 15.31 2.96 -10.31
C TYR A 160 16.13 3.50 -9.11
N THR A 161 16.20 2.71 -8.04
CA THR A 161 16.96 3.07 -6.83
C THR A 161 18.47 3.08 -7.09
N GLU A 162 19.00 2.09 -7.81
CA GLU A 162 20.41 2.03 -8.17
C GLU A 162 20.84 3.26 -9.01
N ASN A 163 20.02 3.64 -9.98
CA ASN A 163 20.26 4.83 -10.80
C ASN A 163 20.29 6.11 -9.95
N PHE A 164 19.39 6.24 -8.98
CA PHE A 164 19.44 7.34 -8.03
C PHE A 164 20.70 7.31 -7.18
N ALA A 165 21.01 6.15 -6.60
CA ALA A 165 22.17 5.97 -5.72
C ALA A 165 23.48 6.34 -6.42
N ARG A 166 23.70 5.83 -7.63
CA ARG A 166 24.90 6.12 -8.42
C ARG A 166 25.05 7.60 -8.78
N LYS A 167 23.94 8.32 -8.95
CA LYS A 167 23.94 9.70 -9.41
C LYS A 167 23.99 10.72 -8.26
N HIS A 168 23.43 10.40 -7.11
CA HIS A 168 23.13 11.40 -6.07
C HIS A 168 23.67 11.06 -4.69
N LEU A 169 24.06 9.79 -4.42
CA LEU A 169 24.56 9.41 -3.11
C LEU A 169 26.10 9.30 -3.11
N ARG A 170 26.70 9.49 -1.93
CA ARG A 170 28.11 9.23 -1.73
C ARG A 170 28.38 7.73 -1.69
N ALA A 171 29.55 7.31 -2.16
CA ALA A 171 29.92 5.90 -2.21
C ALA A 171 29.88 5.21 -0.84
N GLU A 172 30.20 5.94 0.22
CA GLU A 172 30.16 5.45 1.61
C GLU A 172 28.76 5.07 2.12
N HIS A 173 27.71 5.61 1.48
CA HIS A 173 26.31 5.35 1.80
C HIS A 173 25.70 4.23 0.96
N CYS A 174 26.46 3.60 0.12
CA CYS A 174 25.97 2.58 -0.82
C CYS A 174 26.85 1.35 -0.81
N ARG A 175 26.25 0.21 -1.08
CA ARG A 175 27.00 -1.04 -1.27
C ARG A 175 26.37 -1.95 -2.32
N GLU A 176 27.18 -2.85 -2.89
CA GLU A 176 26.71 -3.91 -3.77
C GLU A 176 26.05 -5.01 -2.94
N LEU A 177 24.78 -5.30 -3.23
CA LEU A 177 23.96 -6.27 -2.50
C LEU A 177 23.38 -7.30 -3.46
N SER A 178 23.36 -8.57 -3.03
CA SER A 178 22.66 -9.65 -3.74
C SER A 178 21.20 -9.69 -3.31
N VAL A 179 20.30 -9.23 -4.17
CA VAL A 179 18.86 -9.16 -3.88
C VAL A 179 18.17 -10.42 -4.41
N ARG A 180 17.58 -11.20 -3.50
CA ARG A 180 16.81 -12.39 -3.84
C ARG A 180 15.44 -12.00 -4.41
N ARG A 181 14.90 -12.86 -5.30
CA ARG A 181 13.60 -12.66 -5.94
C ARG A 181 13.51 -11.26 -6.59
N ALA A 182 14.55 -10.88 -7.30
CA ALA A 182 14.62 -9.58 -7.97
C ALA A 182 13.75 -9.53 -9.23
N VAL A 183 13.86 -10.56 -10.08
CA VAL A 183 13.09 -10.66 -11.33
C VAL A 183 12.71 -12.12 -11.55
N PHE A 184 11.51 -12.36 -12.09
CA PHE A 184 11.05 -13.71 -12.46
C PHE A 184 11.61 -14.10 -13.83
N ASN A 185 12.15 -15.30 -13.94
CA ASN A 185 12.60 -15.87 -15.21
C ASN A 185 11.58 -16.93 -15.67
N TYR A 186 10.92 -16.66 -16.80
CA TYR A 186 9.88 -17.52 -17.36
C TYR A 186 10.42 -18.81 -17.99
N GLU A 187 11.69 -18.83 -18.42
CA GLU A 187 12.32 -20.04 -18.99
C GLU A 187 12.57 -21.09 -17.91
N THR A 188 13.04 -20.65 -16.75
CA THR A 188 13.32 -21.51 -15.60
C THR A 188 12.19 -21.57 -14.60
N GLU A 189 11.10 -20.81 -14.83
CA GLU A 189 9.94 -20.65 -13.96
C GLU A 189 10.32 -20.36 -12.50
N SER A 190 11.33 -19.52 -12.32
CA SER A 190 11.89 -19.25 -11.01
C SER A 190 12.33 -17.78 -10.83
N TRP A 191 12.34 -17.35 -9.57
CA TRP A 191 12.83 -16.04 -9.21
C TRP A 191 14.36 -16.01 -9.21
N THR A 192 14.93 -15.00 -9.86
CA THR A 192 16.39 -14.80 -9.93
C THR A 192 16.90 -13.94 -8.77
N THR A 193 18.17 -14.15 -8.43
CA THR A 193 18.94 -13.26 -7.55
C THR A 193 19.83 -12.40 -8.42
N ARG A 194 19.83 -11.08 -8.22
CA ARG A 194 20.68 -10.14 -8.94
C ARG A 194 21.45 -9.25 -7.98
N LYS A 195 22.57 -8.70 -8.43
CA LYS A 195 23.37 -7.73 -7.68
C LYS A 195 22.97 -6.33 -8.08
N TYR A 196 22.87 -5.44 -7.09
CA TYR A 196 22.53 -4.03 -7.26
C TYR A 196 23.36 -3.18 -6.31
N TYR A 197 23.71 -1.98 -6.74
CA TYR A 197 24.37 -0.97 -5.92
C TYR A 197 23.32 -0.08 -5.25
N LEU A 198 23.02 -0.31 -3.96
CA LEU A 198 21.87 0.24 -3.27
C LEU A 198 22.24 1.08 -2.05
N PRO A 199 21.39 2.04 -1.66
CA PRO A 199 21.54 2.80 -0.42
C PRO A 199 21.50 1.86 0.79
N ASP A 200 22.52 1.97 1.65
CA ASP A 200 22.72 1.11 2.82
C ASP A 200 22.19 1.78 4.10
N ILE A 201 21.32 1.09 4.83
CA ILE A 201 20.82 1.50 6.14
C ILE A 201 21.18 0.45 7.20
N GLY A 202 22.47 0.17 7.34
CA GLY A 202 22.98 -0.82 8.29
C GLY A 202 22.92 -2.24 7.76
N ASN A 203 21.97 -3.06 8.21
CA ASN A 203 21.86 -4.46 7.79
C ASN A 203 20.90 -4.67 6.59
N ASP A 204 20.32 -3.60 6.06
CA ASP A 204 19.33 -3.64 4.98
C ASP A 204 19.57 -2.50 3.98
N PHE A 205 18.74 -2.39 2.98
CA PHE A 205 18.77 -1.34 1.96
C PHE A 205 17.43 -0.64 1.85
N VAL A 206 17.41 0.49 1.16
CA VAL A 206 16.19 1.24 0.85
C VAL A 206 15.81 1.06 -0.61
N LEU A 207 14.51 0.92 -0.88
CA LEU A 207 13.92 1.00 -2.20
C LEU A 207 13.15 2.32 -2.35
N LEU A 208 13.57 3.14 -3.30
CA LEU A 208 12.80 4.31 -3.70
C LEU A 208 11.66 3.91 -4.62
N THR A 209 10.52 4.56 -4.43
CA THR A 209 9.33 4.38 -5.26
C THR A 209 8.97 5.70 -5.92
N PRO A 210 8.70 5.73 -7.25
CA PRO A 210 8.15 6.90 -7.91
C PRO A 210 6.85 7.37 -7.27
N SER A 211 6.72 8.67 -7.03
CA SER A 211 5.55 9.25 -6.34
C SER A 211 4.25 9.09 -7.13
N ASP A 212 4.32 9.04 -8.43
CA ASP A 212 3.17 8.92 -9.33
C ASP A 212 2.65 7.48 -9.52
N MET A 213 3.30 6.50 -8.89
CA MET A 213 2.76 5.13 -8.73
C MET A 213 1.97 4.97 -7.42
N LEU A 214 1.99 6.00 -6.56
CA LEU A 214 1.48 5.90 -5.20
C LEU A 214 0.06 6.45 -5.10
N THR A 215 -0.68 5.88 -4.18
CA THR A 215 -1.95 6.39 -3.67
C THR A 215 -1.97 6.34 -2.15
N CYS A 216 -2.90 7.08 -1.55
CA CYS A 216 -3.22 6.99 -0.13
C CYS A 216 -4.65 6.49 0.04
N ASP A 217 -4.94 5.81 1.14
CA ASP A 217 -6.25 5.30 1.54
C ASP A 217 -6.67 4.02 0.81
N ASP A 218 -7.06 4.07 -0.46
CA ASP A 218 -7.52 2.90 -1.21
C ASP A 218 -7.04 2.97 -2.67
N THR A 219 -6.90 1.81 -3.30
CA THR A 219 -6.62 1.70 -4.73
C THR A 219 -7.81 2.21 -5.53
N TRP A 220 -7.57 2.68 -6.77
CA TRP A 220 -8.62 3.23 -7.64
C TRP A 220 -9.72 2.20 -7.93
N ILE A 221 -9.34 0.97 -8.15
CA ILE A 221 -10.25 -0.19 -8.24
C ILE A 221 -10.25 -0.87 -6.88
N SER A 222 -11.38 -0.81 -6.14
CA SER A 222 -11.48 -1.40 -4.81
C SER A 222 -12.84 -2.03 -4.56
N HIS A 223 -12.87 -3.05 -3.69
CA HIS A 223 -14.11 -3.72 -3.31
C HIS A 223 -15.11 -2.77 -2.62
N ALA A 224 -14.61 -1.89 -1.76
CA ALA A 224 -15.47 -0.95 -1.04
C ALA A 224 -16.17 0.03 -2.00
N ASP A 225 -15.42 0.57 -2.98
CA ASP A 225 -15.97 1.46 -3.99
C ASP A 225 -16.97 0.72 -4.90
N MET A 226 -16.66 -0.51 -5.31
CA MET A 226 -17.58 -1.32 -6.12
C MET A 226 -18.92 -1.56 -5.42
N ILE A 227 -18.89 -1.90 -4.14
CA ILE A 227 -20.12 -2.08 -3.34
C ILE A 227 -20.89 -0.75 -3.20
N HIS A 228 -20.18 0.36 -3.00
CA HIS A 228 -20.79 1.69 -2.92
C HIS A 228 -21.46 2.09 -4.24
N GLN A 229 -20.89 1.71 -5.38
CA GLN A 229 -21.40 2.02 -6.71
C GLN A 229 -22.37 0.97 -7.27
N PHE A 230 -22.71 -0.07 -6.50
CA PHE A 230 -23.46 -1.22 -6.97
C PHE A 230 -24.78 -0.85 -7.68
N ASP A 231 -25.51 0.14 -7.18
CA ASP A 231 -26.81 0.53 -7.74
C ASP A 231 -26.73 0.99 -9.21
N PHE A 232 -25.55 1.43 -9.67
CA PHE A 232 -25.31 1.88 -11.04
C PHE A 232 -24.74 0.79 -11.96
N LEU A 233 -24.22 -0.30 -11.41
CA LEU A 233 -23.54 -1.33 -12.21
C LEU A 233 -24.48 -2.09 -13.14
N PRO A 234 -25.67 -2.53 -12.72
CA PRO A 234 -26.60 -3.20 -13.60
C PRO A 234 -27.04 -2.32 -14.78
N GLU A 235 -27.14 -1.00 -14.59
CA GLU A 235 -27.56 -0.05 -15.62
C GLU A 235 -26.54 0.09 -16.75
N ALA A 236 -25.25 -0.17 -16.47
CA ALA A 236 -24.18 -0.14 -17.47
C ALA A 236 -24.23 -1.36 -18.43
N MET A 237 -25.00 -2.39 -18.10
CA MET A 237 -25.08 -3.60 -18.91
C MET A 237 -26.03 -3.40 -20.11
N PRO A 238 -25.60 -3.75 -21.34
CA PRO A 238 -26.42 -3.58 -22.53
C PRO A 238 -27.59 -4.57 -22.64
N ASN A 239 -27.54 -5.71 -21.94
CA ASN A 239 -28.53 -6.76 -21.97
C ASN A 239 -29.65 -6.50 -20.96
N ASP A 240 -30.82 -6.05 -21.40
CA ASP A 240 -31.97 -5.73 -20.56
C ASP A 240 -32.52 -6.93 -19.78
N GLN A 241 -32.46 -8.14 -20.35
CA GLN A 241 -32.94 -9.35 -19.67
C GLN A 241 -32.02 -9.72 -18.54
N LEU A 242 -30.72 -9.68 -18.75
CA LEU A 242 -29.72 -9.95 -17.72
C LEU A 242 -29.78 -8.89 -16.60
N ARG A 243 -29.91 -7.61 -16.98
CA ARG A 243 -30.11 -6.49 -16.03
C ARG A 243 -31.33 -6.73 -15.15
N ALA A 244 -32.47 -7.14 -15.72
CA ALA A 244 -33.67 -7.46 -14.97
C ALA A 244 -33.46 -8.66 -14.01
N GLN A 245 -32.73 -9.69 -14.43
CA GLN A 245 -32.40 -10.84 -13.58
C GLN A 245 -31.54 -10.43 -12.39
N ILE A 246 -30.50 -9.64 -12.62
CA ILE A 246 -29.61 -9.11 -11.57
C ILE A 246 -30.39 -8.26 -10.57
N ASN A 247 -31.18 -7.32 -11.04
CA ASN A 247 -31.99 -6.46 -10.17
C ASN A 247 -33.01 -7.29 -9.36
N ASN A 248 -33.67 -8.27 -9.98
CA ASN A 248 -34.56 -9.18 -9.28
C ASN A 248 -33.85 -10.02 -8.22
N TYR A 249 -32.65 -10.54 -8.52
CA TYR A 249 -31.85 -11.28 -7.56
C TYR A 249 -31.46 -10.40 -6.37
N PHE A 250 -30.94 -9.20 -6.63
CA PHE A 250 -30.58 -8.23 -5.60
C PHE A 250 -31.77 -7.88 -4.70
N MET A 251 -32.92 -7.53 -5.29
CA MET A 251 -34.13 -7.16 -4.55
C MET A 251 -34.66 -8.30 -3.68
N LYS A 252 -34.51 -9.56 -4.10
CA LYS A 252 -34.88 -10.74 -3.28
C LYS A 252 -34.02 -10.91 -2.03
N GLN A 253 -32.79 -10.36 -2.02
CA GLN A 253 -31.91 -10.41 -0.84
C GLN A 253 -32.27 -9.34 0.20
N LEU A 254 -33.10 -8.36 -0.16
CA LEU A 254 -33.39 -7.21 0.67
C LEU A 254 -34.72 -7.37 1.43
N ARG A 255 -34.78 -6.84 2.64
CA ARG A 255 -36.02 -6.62 3.40
C ARG A 255 -36.71 -5.34 2.93
N LYS A 256 -37.95 -5.10 3.39
CA LYS A 256 -38.73 -3.89 3.05
C LYS A 256 -38.03 -2.57 3.39
N SER A 257 -37.20 -2.55 4.44
CA SER A 257 -36.43 -1.39 4.87
C SER A 257 -35.01 -1.86 5.23
N PRO A 258 -34.13 -2.07 4.24
CA PRO A 258 -32.80 -2.59 4.49
C PRO A 258 -31.88 -1.53 5.10
N THR A 259 -31.02 -1.94 6.02
CA THR A 259 -29.89 -1.14 6.48
C THR A 259 -28.81 -1.04 5.41
N ALA A 260 -27.89 -0.07 5.53
CA ALA A 260 -26.75 0.05 4.64
C ALA A 260 -25.89 -1.24 4.61
N LYS A 261 -25.73 -1.90 5.76
CA LYS A 261 -25.00 -3.18 5.88
C LYS A 261 -25.70 -4.30 5.10
N GLU A 262 -27.01 -4.44 5.25
CA GLU A 262 -27.78 -5.46 4.51
C GLU A 262 -27.75 -5.21 3.00
N ARG A 263 -27.78 -3.94 2.56
CA ARG A 263 -27.59 -3.60 1.14
C ARG A 263 -26.19 -4.00 0.62
N ALA A 264 -25.14 -3.69 1.36
CA ALA A 264 -23.78 -4.08 1.01
C ALA A 264 -23.61 -5.61 0.92
N GLU A 265 -24.17 -6.36 1.88
CA GLU A 265 -24.16 -7.83 1.86
C GLU A 265 -24.95 -8.40 0.67
N ALA A 266 -26.08 -7.80 0.33
CA ALA A 266 -26.87 -8.17 -0.86
C ALA A 266 -26.12 -7.87 -2.15
N ALA A 267 -25.48 -6.70 -2.26
CA ALA A 267 -24.63 -6.34 -3.39
C ALA A 267 -23.48 -7.33 -3.58
N GLN A 268 -22.79 -7.66 -2.51
CA GLN A 268 -21.69 -8.64 -2.54
C GLN A 268 -22.16 -10.02 -3.03
N LYS A 269 -23.31 -10.51 -2.52
CA LYS A 269 -23.88 -11.79 -2.98
C LYS A 269 -24.29 -11.74 -4.44
N THR A 270 -24.82 -10.60 -4.89
CA THR A 270 -25.22 -10.43 -6.29
C THR A 270 -24.01 -10.40 -7.24
N ILE A 271 -22.91 -9.75 -6.84
CA ILE A 271 -21.66 -9.75 -7.62
C ILE A 271 -21.05 -11.15 -7.72
N LEU A 272 -21.11 -11.94 -6.63
CA LEU A 272 -20.65 -13.33 -6.68
C LEU A 272 -21.50 -14.23 -7.59
N GLU A 273 -22.78 -13.97 -7.67
CA GLU A 273 -23.71 -14.70 -8.57
C GLU A 273 -23.58 -14.25 -10.03
N TYR A 274 -23.28 -12.97 -10.25
CA TYR A 274 -23.13 -12.35 -11.57
C TYR A 274 -21.76 -11.67 -11.68
N PRO A 275 -20.67 -12.42 -11.84
CA PRO A 275 -19.29 -11.90 -11.86
C PRO A 275 -19.03 -10.90 -13.01
N GLU A 276 -19.86 -10.91 -14.06
CA GLU A 276 -19.79 -9.98 -15.19
C GLU A 276 -19.91 -8.52 -14.75
N LEU A 277 -20.57 -8.25 -13.61
CA LEU A 277 -20.67 -6.91 -13.03
C LEU A 277 -19.31 -6.30 -12.70
N ILE A 278 -18.31 -7.14 -12.42
CA ILE A 278 -16.95 -6.71 -12.12
C ILE A 278 -16.32 -6.06 -13.34
N ASP A 279 -16.50 -6.63 -14.51
CA ASP A 279 -15.92 -6.09 -15.75
C ASP A 279 -16.55 -4.74 -16.11
N TYR A 280 -17.85 -4.56 -15.87
CA TYR A 280 -18.50 -3.24 -16.05
C TYR A 280 -18.06 -2.21 -15.01
N TYR A 281 -17.82 -2.62 -13.76
CA TYR A 281 -17.23 -1.75 -12.77
C TYR A 281 -15.81 -1.31 -13.18
N ILE A 282 -14.96 -2.24 -13.57
CA ILE A 282 -13.59 -1.95 -14.01
C ILE A 282 -13.64 -1.04 -15.25
N LYS A 283 -14.49 -1.31 -16.23
CA LYS A 283 -14.66 -0.46 -17.41
C LYS A 283 -14.97 0.99 -17.05
N LYS A 284 -15.89 1.20 -16.11
CA LYS A 284 -16.19 2.55 -15.60
C LYS A 284 -14.96 3.21 -14.99
N LYS A 285 -14.15 2.45 -14.21
CA LYS A 285 -12.93 2.96 -13.61
C LYS A 285 -11.85 3.29 -14.65
N GLU A 286 -11.74 2.53 -15.73
CA GLU A 286 -10.88 2.83 -16.87
C GLU A 286 -11.31 4.14 -17.56
N ASP A 287 -12.60 4.32 -17.82
CA ASP A 287 -13.15 5.51 -18.48
C ASP A 287 -12.94 6.80 -17.62
N GLU A 288 -12.78 6.65 -16.30
CA GLU A 288 -12.50 7.72 -15.36
C GLU A 288 -11.00 7.83 -14.98
N GLY A 289 -10.08 7.17 -15.70
CA GLY A 289 -8.67 7.02 -15.34
C GLY A 289 -7.93 8.34 -15.09
N GLY A 290 -8.20 9.40 -15.85
CA GLY A 290 -7.60 10.72 -15.61
C GLY A 290 -7.92 11.32 -14.23
N ARG A 291 -9.03 10.90 -13.60
CA ARG A 291 -9.37 11.28 -12.23
C ARG A 291 -8.54 10.49 -11.21
N ALA A 292 -8.17 9.25 -11.51
CA ALA A 292 -7.34 8.43 -10.65
C ALA A 292 -5.98 9.08 -10.39
N GLU A 293 -5.32 9.52 -11.45
CA GLU A 293 -4.01 10.18 -11.36
C GLU A 293 -4.09 11.47 -10.54
N SER A 294 -5.07 12.34 -10.84
CA SER A 294 -5.20 13.63 -10.15
C SER A 294 -5.53 13.45 -8.66
N ILE A 295 -6.45 12.55 -8.32
CA ILE A 295 -6.83 12.27 -6.93
C ILE A 295 -5.66 11.63 -6.16
N SER A 296 -4.97 10.67 -6.77
CA SER A 296 -3.81 10.03 -6.15
C SER A 296 -2.68 11.02 -5.92
N ALA A 297 -2.36 11.86 -6.92
CA ALA A 297 -1.34 12.89 -6.80
C ALA A 297 -1.66 13.90 -5.68
N GLU A 298 -2.92 14.33 -5.55
CA GLU A 298 -3.36 15.22 -4.46
C GLU A 298 -3.19 14.55 -3.09
N LYS A 299 -3.63 13.31 -2.93
CA LYS A 299 -3.51 12.55 -1.68
C LYS A 299 -2.07 12.28 -1.28
N VAL A 300 -1.21 11.93 -2.24
CA VAL A 300 0.22 11.71 -2.02
C VAL A 300 0.91 13.01 -1.62
N GLU A 301 0.57 14.12 -2.27
CA GLU A 301 1.10 15.44 -1.91
C GLU A 301 0.62 15.89 -0.52
N ASP A 302 -0.61 15.62 -0.15
CA ASP A 302 -1.13 15.90 1.20
C ASP A 302 -0.45 15.02 2.25
N THR A 303 -0.24 13.74 1.95
CA THR A 303 0.53 12.84 2.83
C THR A 303 1.96 13.36 3.01
N ARG A 304 2.62 13.81 1.94
CA ARG A 304 3.94 14.41 2.01
C ARG A 304 3.97 15.66 2.90
N LYS A 305 3.02 16.58 2.72
CA LYS A 305 2.93 17.81 3.52
C LYS A 305 2.74 17.49 5.00
N VAL A 306 1.89 16.52 5.33
CA VAL A 306 1.59 16.16 6.71
C VAL A 306 2.72 15.32 7.31
N MET A 307 3.04 14.21 6.68
CA MET A 307 3.92 13.19 7.26
C MET A 307 5.42 13.47 7.05
N VAL A 308 5.79 14.32 6.10
CA VAL A 308 7.19 14.69 5.87
C VAL A 308 7.45 16.12 6.35
N ASP A 309 6.87 17.12 5.70
CA ASP A 309 7.25 18.51 5.94
C ASP A 309 6.84 19.00 7.34
N GLN A 310 5.58 18.76 7.75
CA GLN A 310 5.09 19.22 9.06
C GLN A 310 5.71 18.43 10.20
N LEU A 311 5.87 17.13 10.04
CA LEU A 311 6.49 16.31 11.07
C LEU A 311 7.97 16.67 11.27
N LYS A 312 8.73 16.91 10.19
CA LYS A 312 10.10 17.45 10.29
C LYS A 312 10.14 18.75 11.09
N ALA A 313 9.20 19.65 10.86
CA ALA A 313 9.11 20.93 11.60
C ALA A 313 8.84 20.70 13.09
N VAL A 314 7.90 19.81 13.44
CA VAL A 314 7.59 19.47 14.84
C VAL A 314 8.80 18.86 15.54
N LEU A 315 9.44 17.90 14.92
CA LEU A 315 10.59 17.21 15.52
C LEU A 315 11.76 18.17 15.72
N ARG A 316 11.98 19.10 14.77
CA ARG A 316 12.96 20.16 14.93
C ARG A 316 12.62 21.08 16.11
N ASP A 317 11.35 21.49 16.22
CA ASP A 317 10.90 22.31 17.32
C ASP A 317 11.06 21.61 18.69
N LEU A 318 10.77 20.31 18.76
CA LEU A 318 11.00 19.51 19.96
C LEU A 318 12.49 19.38 20.29
N GLU A 319 13.36 19.21 19.29
CA GLU A 319 14.80 19.11 19.45
C GLU A 319 15.46 20.44 19.86
N GLU A 320 15.05 21.55 19.22
CA GLU A 320 15.70 22.87 19.41
C GLU A 320 15.10 23.71 20.55
N LYS A 321 13.79 23.56 20.81
CA LYS A 321 13.06 24.45 21.72
C LYS A 321 12.68 23.77 23.05
N THR A 322 12.94 22.49 23.20
CA THR A 322 12.57 21.71 24.40
C THR A 322 13.66 20.71 24.79
N ASP A 323 13.61 20.26 26.05
CA ASP A 323 14.48 19.19 26.56
C ASP A 323 13.95 17.80 26.23
N PHE A 324 13.03 17.67 25.25
CA PHE A 324 12.30 16.44 24.96
C PHE A 324 13.23 15.24 24.69
N TYR A 325 14.34 15.45 23.94
CA TYR A 325 15.31 14.41 23.63
C TYR A 325 16.57 14.42 24.54
N GLN A 326 16.71 15.40 25.44
CA GLN A 326 17.91 15.59 26.23
C GLN A 326 17.76 15.07 27.67
N ASN A 327 16.54 14.75 28.12
CA ASN A 327 16.25 14.43 29.49
C ASN A 327 16.50 12.95 29.77
N PRO A 328 17.48 12.56 30.65
CA PRO A 328 17.78 11.18 30.97
C PRO A 328 16.82 10.64 32.06
N TRP A 329 15.52 10.65 31.75
CA TRP A 329 14.54 10.13 32.70
C TRP A 329 14.56 8.60 32.69
N ARG A 330 14.19 7.98 33.79
CA ARG A 330 14.24 6.53 33.93
C ARG A 330 12.84 5.91 33.73
N SER A 331 12.71 5.06 32.72
CA SER A 331 11.57 4.17 32.48
C SER A 331 10.18 4.84 32.43
N TYR A 332 9.30 4.56 33.38
CA TYR A 332 7.92 5.05 33.39
C TYR A 332 7.80 6.57 33.47
N GLU A 333 8.65 7.21 34.25
CA GLU A 333 8.65 8.68 34.43
C GLU A 333 9.05 9.40 33.16
N GLU A 334 10.01 8.85 32.41
CA GLU A 334 10.39 9.37 31.10
C GLU A 334 9.23 9.23 30.11
N ALA A 335 8.63 8.06 30.01
CA ALA A 335 7.49 7.83 29.12
C ALA A 335 6.34 8.79 29.44
N LEU A 336 5.99 8.92 30.73
CA LEU A 336 4.95 9.85 31.17
C LEU A 336 5.30 11.32 30.90
N GLY A 337 6.57 11.69 31.10
CA GLY A 337 7.08 13.03 30.82
C GLY A 337 6.96 13.38 29.34
N ARG A 338 7.33 12.46 28.43
CA ARG A 338 7.22 12.64 26.98
C ARG A 338 5.76 12.75 26.52
N VAL A 339 4.87 11.93 27.06
CA VAL A 339 3.42 12.03 26.77
C VAL A 339 2.86 13.39 27.22
N LYS A 340 3.26 13.88 28.41
CA LYS A 340 2.85 15.20 28.91
C LYS A 340 3.39 16.35 28.05
N LEU A 341 4.64 16.27 27.64
CA LEU A 341 5.27 17.28 26.75
C LEU A 341 4.59 17.26 25.37
N PHE A 342 4.32 16.09 24.81
CA PHE A 342 3.59 15.96 23.56
C PHE A 342 2.19 16.57 23.69
N LYS A 343 1.47 16.24 24.77
CA LYS A 343 0.17 16.84 25.05
C LYS A 343 0.26 18.37 25.13
N HIS A 344 1.24 18.90 25.87
CA HIS A 344 1.48 20.33 26.00
C HIS A 344 1.74 20.99 24.62
N TYR A 345 2.58 20.35 23.79
CA TYR A 345 2.86 20.83 22.44
C TYR A 345 1.60 20.89 21.58
N VAL A 346 0.79 19.82 21.62
CA VAL A 346 -0.47 19.76 20.85
C VAL A 346 -1.46 20.83 21.31
N GLU A 347 -1.63 21.00 22.63
CA GLU A 347 -2.65 21.87 23.20
C GLU A 347 -2.23 23.36 23.25
N ASN A 348 -0.94 23.66 23.44
CA ASN A 348 -0.48 25.00 23.79
C ASN A 348 0.56 25.59 22.84
N GLN A 349 1.09 24.82 21.88
CA GLN A 349 2.12 25.27 20.94
C GLN A 349 1.76 25.01 19.48
N ASP A 350 0.49 25.18 19.14
CA ASP A 350 -0.04 25.03 17.79
C ASP A 350 0.06 23.60 17.18
N GLY A 351 0.50 22.61 17.94
CA GLY A 351 0.58 21.20 17.49
C GLY A 351 -0.77 20.65 17.08
N TYR A 352 -1.88 21.17 17.62
CA TYR A 352 -3.24 20.82 17.21
C TYR A 352 -3.50 21.12 15.72
N ARG A 353 -2.79 22.06 15.11
CA ARG A 353 -2.90 22.39 13.68
C ARG A 353 -2.41 21.26 12.79
N LEU A 354 -1.58 20.36 13.31
CA LEU A 354 -1.16 19.16 12.60
C LEU A 354 -2.25 18.07 12.62
N ILE A 355 -2.96 17.99 13.76
CA ILE A 355 -4.02 16.99 13.96
C ILE A 355 -5.33 17.48 13.35
N ASN A 356 -5.65 18.77 13.48
CA ASN A 356 -6.90 19.41 13.05
C ASN A 356 -6.66 20.44 11.93
N ARG A 357 -6.03 20.04 10.86
CA ARG A 357 -5.80 20.95 9.73
C ARG A 357 -7.14 21.40 9.13
N ALA A 358 -7.31 22.70 8.89
CA ALA A 358 -8.49 23.23 8.25
C ALA A 358 -8.74 22.57 6.89
N GLY A 359 -9.78 21.72 6.82
CA GLY A 359 -10.15 20.94 5.65
C GLY A 359 -9.64 19.49 5.60
N HIS A 360 -8.58 19.13 6.34
CA HIS A 360 -8.03 17.76 6.34
C HIS A 360 -7.51 17.38 7.74
N PRO A 361 -8.38 17.17 8.73
CA PRO A 361 -7.95 16.63 10.02
C PRO A 361 -7.43 15.21 9.84
N PHE A 362 -6.58 14.73 10.76
CA PHE A 362 -6.36 13.30 10.89
C PHE A 362 -7.72 12.62 11.06
N SER A 363 -8.14 11.89 10.05
CA SER A 363 -9.46 11.27 10.01
C SER A 363 -9.46 9.87 10.61
N ARG A 364 -8.27 9.31 10.88
CA ARG A 364 -8.07 7.93 11.33
C ARG A 364 -7.19 7.88 12.56
N GLU A 365 -7.57 7.00 13.49
CA GLU A 365 -6.76 6.66 14.66
C GLU A 365 -5.33 6.26 14.27
N THR A 366 -5.18 5.56 13.15
CA THR A 366 -3.88 5.13 12.61
C THR A 366 -2.93 6.28 12.31
N GLU A 367 -3.41 7.42 11.84
CA GLU A 367 -2.59 8.61 11.56
C GLU A 367 -2.08 9.24 12.85
N VAL A 368 -2.93 9.29 13.87
CA VAL A 368 -2.54 9.76 15.22
C VAL A 368 -1.51 8.82 15.84
N GLN A 369 -1.68 7.52 15.67
CA GLN A 369 -0.75 6.51 16.19
C GLN A 369 0.61 6.58 15.47
N LEU A 370 0.63 6.79 14.14
CA LEU A 370 1.85 7.04 13.37
C LEU A 370 2.58 8.27 13.90
N PHE A 371 1.86 9.36 14.02
CA PHE A 371 2.42 10.61 14.53
C PHE A 371 2.99 10.45 15.94
N PHE A 372 2.25 9.77 16.83
CA PHE A 372 2.71 9.50 18.17
C PHE A 372 3.94 8.58 18.17
N GLY A 373 3.95 7.54 17.34
CA GLY A 373 5.10 6.64 17.20
C GLY A 373 6.38 7.35 16.78
N LEU A 374 6.28 8.27 15.83
CA LEU A 374 7.43 9.00 15.30
C LEU A 374 8.12 9.91 16.34
N ILE A 375 7.41 10.42 17.34
CA ILE A 375 8.02 11.20 18.43
C ILE A 375 8.89 10.35 19.37
N TRP A 376 8.72 9.02 19.35
CA TRP A 376 9.53 8.09 20.11
C TRP A 376 10.79 7.61 19.38
N CYS A 377 10.97 8.00 18.12
CA CYS A 377 12.21 7.72 17.40
C CYS A 377 13.42 8.23 18.20
N ARG A 378 14.50 7.43 18.24
CA ARG A 378 15.72 7.67 19.04
C ARG A 378 15.54 7.56 20.55
N THR A 379 14.49 6.98 21.03
CA THR A 379 14.38 6.59 22.44
C THR A 379 14.68 5.10 22.60
N GLU A 380 14.99 4.67 23.83
CA GLU A 380 15.13 3.24 24.15
C GLU A 380 13.77 2.53 24.25
N PHE A 381 12.67 3.25 23.99
CA PHE A 381 11.33 2.70 24.10
C PHE A 381 10.84 2.15 22.75
N ASP A 382 10.30 0.96 22.80
CA ASP A 382 9.55 0.36 21.71
C ASP A 382 8.06 0.70 21.88
N VAL A 383 7.46 1.31 20.85
CA VAL A 383 6.04 1.72 20.84
C VAL A 383 5.28 0.78 19.93
N ASN A 384 4.64 -0.20 20.54
CA ASN A 384 3.84 -1.19 19.83
C ASN A 384 2.39 -0.74 19.69
N ARG A 385 1.89 -0.78 18.46
CA ARG A 385 0.48 -0.61 18.14
C ARG A 385 -0.25 -1.93 18.39
N GLU A 386 -1.30 -1.90 19.22
CA GLU A 386 -2.19 -3.02 19.45
C GLU A 386 -1.44 -4.35 19.71
N PRO A 387 -0.68 -4.46 20.80
CA PRO A 387 -0.19 -5.77 21.19
C PRO A 387 -1.40 -6.70 21.30
N ASN A 388 -1.26 -7.96 20.91
CA ASN A 388 -2.30 -9.00 20.90
C ASN A 388 -2.95 -9.19 22.28
N THR A 389 -3.56 -8.14 22.81
CA THR A 389 -4.33 -8.12 24.04
C THR A 389 -5.80 -7.90 23.68
N VAL A 390 -6.67 -8.54 24.43
CA VAL A 390 -8.14 -8.56 24.29
C VAL A 390 -8.81 -7.15 24.32
N MET A 391 -8.03 -6.07 24.49
CA MET A 391 -8.50 -4.70 24.51
C MET A 391 -7.96 -3.94 23.28
N ALA A 392 -8.83 -3.70 22.32
CA ALA A 392 -8.58 -2.78 21.20
C ALA A 392 -8.27 -1.36 21.72
N GLY A 393 -7.29 -0.70 21.14
CA GLY A 393 -6.99 0.73 21.38
C GLY A 393 -5.97 1.04 22.46
N VAL A 394 -5.10 0.09 22.84
CA VAL A 394 -3.98 0.35 23.79
C VAL A 394 -2.66 0.46 23.06
N LEU A 395 -2.00 1.61 23.19
CA LEU A 395 -0.58 1.77 22.87
C LEU A 395 0.26 1.25 24.03
N LEU A 396 1.06 0.20 23.80
CA LEU A 396 2.06 -0.26 24.77
C LEU A 396 3.41 0.37 24.44
N ILE A 397 4.01 0.99 25.45
CA ILE A 397 5.39 1.47 25.41
C ILE A 397 6.20 0.49 26.24
N SER A 398 7.12 -0.23 25.60
CA SER A 398 8.05 -1.14 26.25
C SER A 398 9.49 -0.65 26.12
N ARG A 399 10.37 -1.15 26.93
CA ARG A 399 11.82 -0.84 26.88
C ARG A 399 12.59 -1.99 26.27
#